data_b9f2f47e322666f5640a78c320724709
#
_entry.id   b9f2f47e322666f5640a78c320724709
#
_cell.length_a   1.000
_cell.length_b   1.000
_cell.length_c   1.000
_cell.angle_alpha   90.00
_cell.angle_beta   90.00
_cell.angle_gamma   90.00
#
_symmetry.space_group_name_H-M   'P 1'
#
loop_
_entity.id
_entity.type
_entity.pdbx_description
1 polymer ?
#
loop_
_entity_poly.entity_id
_entity_poly.type
_entity_poly.pdbx_seq_one_letter_code
_entity_poly.pdbx_strand_id
1 'polypeptide(L)'
;METRNLKENWPKLIRHLESQGYARSEISLCEKTIKKILESPDIHARLSYSEYYEQCVAPSCLESTKQSMRHILGVIEKFDVYGIYHTKGRRCGLGKLLPYETLSDEYQKLIDVYQKKLNEKGLKPNTIKSEICIAIEFLKCLLETGVKTLSDVDEASVHKMFYRDGKIERGYDFSFALRRFIRTMEVEIGDHIAHRIISCLPKTAQVHKPFQALTKEEVSSLKSVLYNKTSGLLLRDRAILTIAMYTGLRNSDIANLKFENIDWEHDRINIVQSKTDNALVLPLRPIVGNAILDYIKEERPKSDLPYIFLTTNRGHKKIVSTTFPSMSYKLYDLAGVRINGGRRGMHLFRHNIASSLLNNGHESPIIMEVLGHKAPLAVDYYLESDYVQLKECGIDISRWPIRKEVLS
;
A
#
# COMPACT_ATOMS: atom_id res chain seq x y z
N MET A 1 -1.51 -2.33 34.93
CA MET A 1 -0.21 -2.90 34.49
C MET A 1 0.42 -3.65 35.64
N GLU A 2 0.78 -4.89 35.44
CA GLU A 2 1.44 -5.67 36.50
C GLU A 2 2.91 -5.30 36.69
N THR A 3 3.56 -4.69 35.71
CA THR A 3 4.94 -4.17 35.69
C THR A 3 6.02 -5.06 36.33
N ARG A 4 5.72 -6.38 36.53
CA ARG A 4 6.64 -7.30 37.21
C ARG A 4 7.91 -7.54 36.38
N ASN A 5 7.75 -7.90 35.12
CA ASN A 5 8.88 -8.13 34.24
C ASN A 5 9.66 -6.84 33.98
N LEU A 6 8.96 -5.70 33.86
CA LEU A 6 9.58 -4.41 33.70
C LEU A 6 10.46 -4.05 34.89
N LYS A 7 9.98 -4.22 36.13
CA LYS A 7 10.76 -3.96 37.36
C LYS A 7 12.06 -4.76 37.41
N GLU A 8 11.98 -6.04 37.09
CA GLU A 8 13.12 -6.95 37.23
C GLU A 8 14.10 -6.88 36.06
N ASN A 9 13.62 -6.64 34.85
CA ASN A 9 14.36 -6.93 33.62
C ASN A 9 14.49 -5.75 32.63
N TRP A 10 13.99 -4.52 32.93
CA TRP A 10 14.06 -3.41 31.98
C TRP A 10 15.49 -3.08 31.46
N PRO A 11 16.59 -3.31 32.19
CA PRO A 11 17.92 -3.09 31.62
C PRO A 11 18.25 -4.04 30.47
N LYS A 12 17.61 -5.24 30.43
CA LYS A 12 17.73 -6.17 29.28
C LYS A 12 17.06 -5.62 28.03
N LEU A 13 15.89 -4.95 28.19
CA LEU A 13 15.22 -4.27 27.09
C LEU A 13 16.10 -3.18 26.50
N ILE A 14 16.71 -2.34 27.34
CA ILE A 14 17.58 -1.24 26.86
C ILE A 14 18.78 -1.80 26.07
N ARG A 15 19.48 -2.80 26.62
CA ARG A 15 20.58 -3.47 25.89
C ARG A 15 20.15 -4.07 24.57
N HIS A 16 18.95 -4.62 24.52
CA HIS A 16 18.39 -5.12 23.26
C HIS A 16 18.16 -3.98 22.26
N LEU A 17 17.54 -2.87 22.65
CA LEU A 17 17.32 -1.71 21.77
C LEU A 17 18.65 -1.13 21.26
N GLU A 18 19.69 -1.07 22.09
CA GLU A 18 21.05 -0.69 21.69
C GLU A 18 21.62 -1.63 20.62
N SER A 19 21.51 -2.95 20.86
CA SER A 19 21.99 -3.97 19.90
C SER A 19 21.26 -3.93 18.54
N GLN A 20 20.00 -3.49 18.53
CA GLN A 20 19.22 -3.28 17.33
C GLN A 20 19.52 -1.92 16.64
N GLY A 21 20.41 -1.11 17.18
CA GLY A 21 20.82 0.18 16.61
C GLY A 21 19.73 1.26 16.65
N TYR A 22 18.91 1.30 17.69
CA TYR A 22 17.98 2.40 17.92
C TYR A 22 18.72 3.73 18.16
N ALA A 23 18.08 4.86 17.84
CA ALA A 23 18.67 6.16 18.08
C ALA A 23 18.80 6.44 19.60
N ARG A 24 19.88 7.09 20.02
CA ARG A 24 20.09 7.45 21.45
C ARG A 24 18.91 8.22 22.06
N SER A 25 18.26 9.08 21.26
CA SER A 25 17.06 9.82 21.68
C SER A 25 15.86 8.92 21.98
N GLU A 26 15.66 7.86 21.19
CA GLU A 26 14.58 6.88 21.38
C GLU A 26 14.85 6.02 22.62
N ILE A 27 16.10 5.58 22.81
CA ILE A 27 16.51 4.80 23.97
C ILE A 27 16.33 5.64 25.26
N SER A 28 16.82 6.89 25.26
CA SER A 28 16.65 7.81 26.39
C SER A 28 15.16 8.08 26.71
N LEU A 29 14.33 8.21 25.68
CA LEU A 29 12.88 8.39 25.87
C LEU A 29 12.25 7.13 26.48
N CYS A 30 12.66 5.94 26.03
CA CYS A 30 12.22 4.66 26.58
C CYS A 30 12.59 4.54 28.06
N GLU A 31 13.85 4.81 28.43
CA GLU A 31 14.33 4.78 29.82
C GLU A 31 13.56 5.73 30.72
N LYS A 32 13.39 6.99 30.30
CA LYS A 32 12.61 8.00 31.05
C LYS A 32 11.17 7.56 31.26
N THR A 33 10.57 6.97 30.22
CA THR A 33 9.19 6.48 30.31
C THR A 33 9.08 5.29 31.27
N ILE A 34 10.04 4.35 31.25
CA ILE A 34 10.09 3.24 32.17
C ILE A 34 10.23 3.72 33.61
N LYS A 35 11.19 4.62 33.88
CA LYS A 35 11.38 5.19 35.23
C LYS A 35 10.10 5.87 35.75
N LYS A 36 9.44 6.68 34.89
CA LYS A 36 8.17 7.33 35.25
C LYS A 36 7.06 6.32 35.58
N ILE A 37 6.98 5.19 34.84
CA ILE A 37 6.03 4.13 35.13
C ILE A 37 6.36 3.45 36.48
N LEU A 38 7.62 3.23 36.79
CA LEU A 38 8.06 2.57 38.02
C LEU A 38 7.96 3.42 39.28
N GLU A 39 8.06 4.74 39.12
CA GLU A 39 8.00 5.74 40.25
C GLU A 39 6.57 5.97 40.77
N SER A 40 5.54 5.60 40.03
CA SER A 40 4.13 5.80 40.39
C SER A 40 3.29 4.51 40.37
N PRO A 41 3.62 3.49 41.16
CA PRO A 41 3.04 2.17 41.06
C PRO A 41 1.52 2.13 41.33
N ASP A 42 1.02 2.98 42.22
CA ASP A 42 -0.40 2.94 42.65
C ASP A 42 -1.37 3.47 41.56
N ILE A 43 -0.92 4.47 40.80
CA ILE A 43 -1.72 5.00 39.69
C ILE A 43 -1.73 4.01 38.52
N HIS A 44 -0.63 3.32 38.31
CA HIS A 44 -0.43 2.44 37.14
C HIS A 44 -0.94 1.02 37.35
N ALA A 45 -1.04 0.53 38.59
CA ALA A 45 -1.53 -0.81 38.90
C ALA A 45 -2.98 -1.07 38.39
N ARG A 46 -3.77 -0.02 38.25
CA ARG A 46 -5.19 -0.08 37.84
C ARG A 46 -5.42 0.13 36.34
N LEU A 47 -4.43 0.58 35.59
CA LEU A 47 -4.56 0.94 34.17
C LEU A 47 -3.80 -0.05 33.28
N SER A 48 -4.35 -0.35 32.11
CA SER A 48 -3.58 -0.95 30.99
C SER A 48 -2.62 0.09 30.39
N TYR A 49 -1.65 -0.37 29.60
CA TYR A 49 -0.74 0.54 28.86
C TYR A 49 -1.49 1.48 27.91
N SER A 50 -2.56 1.02 27.31
CA SER A 50 -3.42 1.84 26.44
C SER A 50 -4.17 2.92 27.21
N GLU A 51 -4.78 2.56 28.34
CA GLU A 51 -5.46 3.51 29.22
C GLU A 51 -4.49 4.53 29.81
N TYR A 52 -3.31 4.09 30.22
CA TYR A 52 -2.24 4.98 30.68
C TYR A 52 -1.84 5.98 29.58
N TYR A 53 -1.70 5.53 28.33
CA TYR A 53 -1.43 6.44 27.23
C TYR A 53 -2.53 7.49 27.06
N GLU A 54 -3.79 7.07 26.99
CA GLU A 54 -4.92 7.96 26.73
C GLU A 54 -5.18 8.95 27.90
N GLN A 55 -5.04 8.49 29.14
CA GLN A 55 -5.37 9.30 30.32
C GLN A 55 -4.20 10.16 30.82
N CYS A 56 -2.99 9.65 30.80
CA CYS A 56 -1.83 10.31 31.43
C CYS A 56 -0.82 10.88 30.44
N VAL A 57 -0.66 10.29 29.26
CA VAL A 57 0.39 10.65 28.31
C VAL A 57 -0.13 11.53 27.19
N ALA A 58 -1.20 11.13 26.53
CA ALA A 58 -1.74 11.83 25.36
C ALA A 58 -2.17 13.29 25.67
N PRO A 59 -2.81 13.60 26.81
CA PRO A 59 -3.18 14.97 27.15
C PRO A 59 -1.99 15.90 27.42
N SER A 60 -0.88 15.33 27.91
CA SER A 60 0.33 16.09 28.26
C SER A 60 1.33 16.23 27.10
N CYS A 61 1.09 15.54 25.98
CA CYS A 61 2.00 15.52 24.84
C CYS A 61 1.59 16.48 23.73
N LEU A 62 2.59 17.12 23.10
CA LEU A 62 2.40 17.82 21.84
C LEU A 62 1.99 16.82 20.75
N GLU A 63 1.14 17.23 19.81
CA GLU A 63 0.64 16.38 18.71
C GLU A 63 1.79 15.69 17.94
N SER A 64 2.90 16.41 17.73
CA SER A 64 4.09 15.86 17.04
C SER A 64 4.81 14.74 17.81
N THR A 65 4.61 14.62 19.11
CA THR A 65 5.27 13.61 19.96
C THR A 65 4.36 12.45 20.33
N LYS A 66 3.05 12.58 20.16
CA LYS A 66 2.08 11.53 20.49
C LYS A 66 2.38 10.19 19.82
N GLN A 67 2.73 10.21 18.53
CA GLN A 67 3.05 8.98 17.78
C GLN A 67 4.30 8.29 18.34
N SER A 68 5.34 9.06 18.69
CA SER A 68 6.57 8.51 19.27
C SER A 68 6.31 7.92 20.65
N MET A 69 5.53 8.59 21.48
CA MET A 69 5.17 8.10 22.83
C MET A 69 4.32 6.82 22.74
N ARG A 70 3.36 6.79 21.82
CA ARG A 70 2.55 5.58 21.58
C ARG A 70 3.40 4.39 21.10
N HIS A 71 4.40 4.64 20.27
CA HIS A 71 5.37 3.61 19.85
C HIS A 71 6.20 3.09 21.02
N ILE A 72 6.80 3.99 21.80
CA ILE A 72 7.63 3.62 22.96
C ILE A 72 6.83 2.84 24.00
N LEU A 73 5.62 3.29 24.33
CA LEU A 73 4.75 2.56 25.25
C LEU A 73 4.37 1.18 24.70
N GLY A 74 4.17 1.03 23.39
CA GLY A 74 3.95 -0.28 22.79
C GLY A 74 5.17 -1.20 22.90
N VAL A 75 6.38 -0.66 22.76
CA VAL A 75 7.63 -1.43 22.98
C VAL A 75 7.74 -1.89 24.42
N ILE A 76 7.45 -1.02 25.39
CA ILE A 76 7.48 -1.34 26.82
C ILE A 76 6.41 -2.37 27.16
N GLU A 77 5.18 -2.20 26.70
CA GLU A 77 4.07 -3.14 26.92
C GLU A 77 4.40 -4.55 26.43
N LYS A 78 4.94 -4.67 25.22
CA LYS A 78 5.29 -5.98 24.65
C LYS A 78 6.34 -6.70 25.45
N PHE A 79 7.34 -5.99 25.93
CA PHE A 79 8.35 -6.53 26.79
C PHE A 79 7.79 -6.92 28.16
N ASP A 80 7.01 -6.05 28.79
CA ASP A 80 6.49 -6.25 30.14
C ASP A 80 5.42 -7.35 30.20
N VAL A 81 4.43 -7.28 29.31
CA VAL A 81 3.25 -8.17 29.32
C VAL A 81 3.50 -9.49 28.62
N TYR A 82 4.23 -9.45 27.49
CA TYR A 82 4.38 -10.63 26.63
C TYR A 82 5.82 -11.18 26.58
N GLY A 83 6.79 -10.53 27.23
CA GLY A 83 8.21 -10.91 27.14
C GLY A 83 8.85 -10.71 25.78
N ILE A 84 8.19 -10.01 24.86
CA ILE A 84 8.63 -9.86 23.47
C ILE A 84 9.57 -8.67 23.33
N TYR A 85 10.76 -8.92 22.81
CA TYR A 85 11.74 -7.91 22.44
C TYR A 85 11.46 -7.34 21.05
N HIS A 86 11.25 -6.03 20.97
CA HIS A 86 10.89 -5.37 19.71
C HIS A 86 12.08 -5.27 18.75
N THR A 87 11.86 -5.66 17.48
CA THR A 87 12.86 -5.55 16.40
C THR A 87 12.71 -4.23 15.66
N LYS A 88 13.82 -3.48 15.48
CA LYS A 88 13.84 -2.21 14.74
C LYS A 88 13.27 -2.35 13.33
N GLY A 89 12.47 -1.38 12.92
CA GLY A 89 11.83 -1.34 11.59
C GLY A 89 10.50 -2.10 11.50
N ARG A 90 10.12 -2.89 12.51
CA ARG A 90 8.77 -3.46 12.61
C ARG A 90 7.80 -2.46 13.26
N ARG A 91 6.52 -2.55 12.92
CA ARG A 91 5.49 -1.75 13.62
C ARG A 91 5.36 -2.23 15.06
N CYS A 92 5.09 -1.31 15.96
CA CYS A 92 4.71 -1.62 17.33
C CYS A 92 3.31 -1.08 17.59
N GLY A 93 2.37 -1.95 17.93
CA GLY A 93 1.01 -1.57 18.33
C GLY A 93 0.91 -1.51 19.84
N LEU A 94 0.30 -0.46 20.37
CA LEU A 94 -0.06 -0.35 21.77
C LEU A 94 -1.43 -1.01 21.99
N GLY A 95 -1.57 -1.82 23.02
CA GLY A 95 -2.80 -2.49 23.39
C GLY A 95 -3.15 -3.73 22.59
N LYS A 96 -2.29 -4.16 21.64
CA LYS A 96 -2.50 -5.42 20.91
C LYS A 96 -1.24 -5.93 20.21
N LEU A 97 -1.14 -7.25 20.13
CA LEU A 97 -0.11 -7.90 19.34
C LEU A 97 -0.34 -7.70 17.84
N LEU A 98 0.75 -7.59 17.12
CA LEU A 98 0.68 -7.65 15.64
C LEU A 98 0.46 -9.11 15.20
N PRO A 99 -0.11 -9.33 14.00
CA PRO A 99 -0.35 -10.67 13.49
C PRO A 99 0.89 -11.59 13.52
N TYR A 100 2.08 -11.07 13.25
CA TYR A 100 3.33 -11.84 13.37
C TYR A 100 3.61 -12.29 14.81
N GLU A 101 3.34 -11.44 15.79
CA GLU A 101 3.60 -11.68 17.21
C GLU A 101 2.59 -12.66 17.85
N THR A 102 1.45 -12.90 17.17
CA THR A 102 0.47 -13.92 17.58
C THR A 102 0.80 -15.31 17.08
N LEU A 103 1.81 -15.44 16.20
CA LEU A 103 2.26 -16.73 15.69
C LEU A 103 3.07 -17.48 16.75
N SER A 104 3.06 -18.82 16.70
CA SER A 104 3.98 -19.65 17.47
C SER A 104 5.43 -19.39 17.08
N ASP A 105 6.38 -19.69 17.96
CA ASP A 105 7.81 -19.51 17.70
C ASP A 105 8.27 -20.26 16.44
N GLU A 106 7.68 -21.42 16.16
CA GLU A 106 7.94 -22.21 14.95
C GLU A 106 7.50 -21.45 13.69
N TYR A 107 6.28 -20.90 13.71
CA TYR A 107 5.74 -20.13 12.59
C TYR A 107 6.45 -18.78 12.40
N GLN A 108 6.90 -18.13 13.48
CA GLN A 108 7.72 -16.94 13.39
C GLN A 108 9.06 -17.24 12.68
N LYS A 109 9.76 -18.31 13.06
CA LYS A 109 10.98 -18.76 12.39
C LYS A 109 10.75 -19.05 10.92
N LEU A 110 9.63 -19.70 10.58
CA LEU A 110 9.28 -19.97 9.18
C LEU A 110 9.12 -18.67 8.37
N ILE A 111 8.46 -17.65 8.92
CA ILE A 111 8.30 -16.34 8.30
C ILE A 111 9.65 -15.64 8.14
N ASP A 112 10.54 -15.71 9.12
CA ASP A 112 11.87 -15.08 9.06
C ASP A 112 12.75 -15.73 7.96
N VAL A 113 12.71 -17.06 7.84
CA VAL A 113 13.38 -17.79 6.75
C VAL A 113 12.78 -17.40 5.38
N TYR A 114 11.44 -17.32 5.30
CA TYR A 114 10.78 -16.88 4.07
C TYR A 114 11.20 -15.47 3.66
N GLN A 115 11.21 -14.53 4.59
CA GLN A 115 11.65 -13.17 4.35
C GLN A 115 13.09 -13.12 3.84
N LYS A 116 13.99 -13.92 4.41
CA LYS A 116 15.39 -14.04 3.97
C LYS A 116 15.46 -14.52 2.52
N LYS A 117 14.76 -15.61 2.18
CA LYS A 117 14.70 -16.14 0.81
C LYS A 117 14.15 -15.13 -0.21
N LEU A 118 13.12 -14.33 0.17
CA LEU A 118 12.58 -13.29 -0.69
C LEU A 118 13.58 -12.15 -0.94
N ASN A 119 14.37 -11.78 0.08
CA ASN A 119 15.45 -10.79 -0.05
C ASN A 119 16.56 -11.31 -0.97
N GLU A 120 16.97 -12.57 -0.82
CA GLU A 120 17.98 -13.22 -1.67
C GLU A 120 17.55 -13.28 -3.14
N LYS A 121 16.25 -13.43 -3.41
CA LYS A 121 15.69 -13.33 -4.77
C LYS A 121 15.67 -11.90 -5.34
N GLY A 122 16.11 -10.89 -4.60
CA GLY A 122 16.15 -9.49 -5.05
C GLY A 122 14.78 -8.87 -5.32
N LEU A 123 13.73 -9.33 -4.67
CA LEU A 123 12.38 -8.78 -4.86
C LEU A 123 12.27 -7.37 -4.29
N LYS A 124 11.40 -6.54 -4.90
CA LYS A 124 11.17 -5.17 -4.42
C LYS A 124 10.53 -5.19 -3.01
N PRO A 125 10.91 -4.25 -2.11
CA PRO A 125 10.47 -4.25 -0.69
C PRO A 125 8.95 -4.35 -0.49
N ASN A 126 8.18 -3.67 -1.34
CA ASN A 126 6.72 -3.73 -1.27
C ASN A 126 6.16 -5.11 -1.64
N THR A 127 6.79 -5.82 -2.57
CA THR A 127 6.43 -7.19 -2.93
C THR A 127 6.71 -8.13 -1.75
N ILE A 128 7.92 -8.04 -1.17
CA ILE A 128 8.30 -8.82 0.02
C ILE A 128 7.29 -8.60 1.14
N LYS A 129 6.94 -7.33 1.42
CA LYS A 129 5.97 -7.00 2.46
C LYS A 129 4.59 -7.63 2.19
N SER A 130 4.10 -7.58 0.97
CA SER A 130 2.82 -8.18 0.59
C SER A 130 2.84 -9.70 0.76
N GLU A 131 3.90 -10.37 0.30
CA GLU A 131 4.10 -11.81 0.45
C GLU A 131 4.10 -12.24 1.92
N ILE A 132 4.88 -11.53 2.75
CA ILE A 132 4.97 -11.80 4.18
C ILE A 132 3.62 -11.60 4.88
N CYS A 133 2.86 -10.55 4.53
CA CYS A 133 1.53 -10.33 5.10
C CYS A 133 0.59 -11.51 4.80
N ILE A 134 0.60 -12.04 3.57
CA ILE A 134 -0.25 -13.17 3.17
C ILE A 134 0.18 -14.46 3.90
N ALA A 135 1.49 -14.71 4.01
CA ALA A 135 2.00 -15.87 4.73
C ALA A 135 1.64 -15.81 6.23
N ILE A 136 1.78 -14.65 6.88
CA ILE A 136 1.37 -14.45 8.27
C ILE A 136 -0.13 -14.68 8.43
N GLU A 137 -0.94 -14.14 7.53
CA GLU A 137 -2.40 -14.30 7.57
C GLU A 137 -2.80 -15.77 7.44
N PHE A 138 -2.16 -16.52 6.56
CA PHE A 138 -2.35 -17.96 6.43
C PHE A 138 -2.05 -18.70 7.73
N LEU A 139 -0.85 -18.51 8.29
CA LEU A 139 -0.42 -19.21 9.50
C LEU A 139 -1.29 -18.84 10.71
N LYS A 140 -1.72 -17.56 10.80
CA LYS A 140 -2.63 -17.11 11.84
C LYS A 140 -4.00 -17.82 11.73
N CYS A 141 -4.57 -17.89 10.53
CA CYS A 141 -5.83 -18.60 10.31
C CYS A 141 -5.73 -20.10 10.66
N LEU A 142 -4.59 -20.74 10.39
CA LEU A 142 -4.37 -22.12 10.82
C LEU A 142 -4.43 -22.25 12.35
N LEU A 143 -3.77 -21.38 13.09
CA LEU A 143 -3.82 -21.37 14.56
C LEU A 143 -5.24 -21.13 15.07
N GLU A 144 -5.99 -20.23 14.46
CA GLU A 144 -7.40 -19.94 14.80
C GLU A 144 -8.33 -21.14 14.54
N THR A 145 -7.98 -22.00 13.57
CA THR A 145 -8.72 -23.26 13.31
C THR A 145 -8.23 -24.45 14.15
N GLY A 146 -7.25 -24.23 15.04
CA GLY A 146 -6.70 -25.26 15.91
C GLY A 146 -5.55 -26.07 15.30
N VAL A 147 -5.12 -25.75 14.09
CA VAL A 147 -3.99 -26.41 13.40
C VAL A 147 -2.69 -25.82 13.92
N LYS A 148 -1.92 -26.60 14.66
CA LYS A 148 -0.67 -26.13 15.29
C LYS A 148 0.56 -26.34 14.41
N THR A 149 0.55 -27.34 13.55
CA THR A 149 1.67 -27.67 12.64
C THR A 149 1.20 -27.74 11.20
N LEU A 150 2.08 -27.46 10.24
CA LEU A 150 1.76 -27.57 8.83
C LEU A 150 1.47 -29.02 8.39
N SER A 151 1.92 -30.00 9.18
CA SER A 151 1.63 -31.42 8.97
C SER A 151 0.16 -31.75 9.19
N ASP A 152 -0.57 -30.96 9.96
CA ASP A 152 -1.96 -31.22 10.31
C ASP A 152 -2.96 -30.46 9.42
N VAL A 153 -2.45 -29.70 8.43
CA VAL A 153 -3.29 -28.95 7.49
C VAL A 153 -4.11 -29.92 6.64
N ASP A 154 -5.41 -29.75 6.66
CA ASP A 154 -6.38 -30.50 5.87
C ASP A 154 -7.23 -29.57 4.98
N GLU A 155 -8.06 -30.16 4.12
CA GLU A 155 -8.95 -29.41 3.25
C GLU A 155 -9.96 -28.56 4.01
N ALA A 156 -10.44 -29.03 5.17
CA ALA A 156 -11.42 -28.32 5.98
C ALA A 156 -10.87 -27.04 6.58
N SER A 157 -9.62 -27.06 7.08
CA SER A 157 -8.95 -25.88 7.61
C SER A 157 -8.67 -24.83 6.53
N VAL A 158 -8.27 -25.30 5.33
CA VAL A 158 -8.08 -24.43 4.16
C VAL A 158 -9.41 -23.85 3.68
N HIS A 159 -10.47 -24.67 3.60
CA HIS A 159 -11.79 -24.22 3.17
C HIS A 159 -12.32 -23.09 4.07
N LYS A 160 -12.25 -23.24 5.40
CA LYS A 160 -12.64 -22.19 6.36
C LYS A 160 -11.94 -20.86 6.12
N MET A 161 -10.71 -20.89 5.61
CA MET A 161 -9.94 -19.70 5.32
C MET A 161 -10.44 -18.99 4.06
N PHE A 162 -10.83 -19.74 3.01
CA PHE A 162 -11.22 -19.18 1.72
C PHE A 162 -12.70 -18.82 1.63
N TYR A 163 -13.55 -19.45 2.43
CA TYR A 163 -14.99 -19.27 2.37
C TYR A 163 -15.56 -18.81 3.71
N ARG A 164 -16.46 -17.84 3.63
CA ARG A 164 -17.31 -17.41 4.76
C ARG A 164 -18.75 -17.38 4.29
N ASP A 165 -19.65 -18.03 5.03
CA ASP A 165 -21.08 -18.10 4.70
C ASP A 165 -21.35 -18.54 3.25
N GLY A 166 -20.57 -19.52 2.76
CA GLY A 166 -20.69 -20.06 1.41
C GLY A 166 -20.16 -19.14 0.29
N LYS A 167 -19.62 -17.96 0.63
CA LYS A 167 -19.04 -17.03 -0.33
C LYS A 167 -17.52 -17.05 -0.28
N ILE A 168 -16.89 -16.90 -1.45
CA ILE A 168 -15.43 -16.76 -1.52
C ILE A 168 -15.02 -15.40 -0.93
N GLU A 169 -14.31 -15.42 0.19
CA GLU A 169 -13.75 -14.24 0.84
C GLU A 169 -12.36 -13.90 0.30
N ARG A 170 -11.56 -14.91 -0.01
CA ARG A 170 -10.19 -14.77 -0.54
C ARG A 170 -10.08 -15.34 -1.94
N GLY A 171 -9.75 -14.47 -2.89
CA GLY A 171 -9.72 -14.78 -4.31
C GLY A 171 -8.37 -15.29 -4.84
N TYR A 172 -8.22 -15.18 -6.16
CA TYR A 172 -7.08 -15.65 -6.93
C TYR A 172 -5.72 -15.14 -6.42
N ASP A 173 -5.60 -13.84 -6.17
CA ASP A 173 -4.31 -13.24 -5.77
C ASP A 173 -3.79 -13.82 -4.44
N PHE A 174 -4.70 -14.06 -3.48
CA PHE A 174 -4.34 -14.69 -2.21
C PHE A 174 -3.91 -16.14 -2.41
N SER A 175 -4.67 -16.94 -3.16
CA SER A 175 -4.34 -18.32 -3.49
C SER A 175 -3.00 -18.43 -4.24
N PHE A 176 -2.77 -17.53 -5.19
CA PHE A 176 -1.52 -17.49 -5.96
C PHE A 176 -0.30 -17.17 -5.09
N ALA A 177 -0.40 -16.15 -4.24
CA ALA A 177 0.68 -15.79 -3.32
C ALA A 177 0.95 -16.89 -2.29
N LEU A 178 -0.10 -17.54 -1.78
CA LEU A 178 0.03 -18.65 -0.86
C LEU A 178 0.73 -19.86 -1.51
N ARG A 179 0.38 -20.22 -2.76
CA ARG A 179 1.10 -21.26 -3.52
C ARG A 179 2.58 -20.92 -3.66
N ARG A 180 2.92 -19.65 -3.89
CA ARG A 180 4.30 -19.21 -3.99
C ARG A 180 5.02 -19.30 -2.65
N PHE A 181 4.39 -18.94 -1.53
CA PHE A 181 4.92 -19.12 -0.18
C PHE A 181 5.27 -20.61 0.06
N ILE A 182 4.30 -21.50 -0.11
CA ILE A 182 4.49 -22.94 0.14
C ILE A 182 5.61 -23.51 -0.74
N ARG A 183 5.63 -23.22 -2.05
CA ARG A 183 6.70 -23.67 -2.95
C ARG A 183 8.08 -23.11 -2.59
N THR A 184 8.15 -21.85 -2.14
CA THR A 184 9.43 -21.25 -1.73
C THR A 184 9.97 -21.90 -0.45
N MET A 185 9.07 -22.38 0.40
CA MET A 185 9.39 -23.01 1.69
C MET A 185 9.35 -24.54 1.66
N GLU A 186 9.29 -25.14 0.48
CA GLU A 186 9.13 -26.60 0.29
C GLU A 186 10.20 -27.42 1.01
N VAL A 187 11.46 -26.97 0.98
CA VAL A 187 12.58 -27.64 1.66
C VAL A 187 12.41 -27.62 3.18
N GLU A 188 11.97 -26.51 3.76
CA GLU A 188 11.79 -26.33 5.20
C GLU A 188 10.52 -27.03 5.73
N ILE A 189 9.48 -27.06 4.92
CA ILE A 189 8.18 -27.65 5.27
C ILE A 189 8.21 -29.17 5.04
N GLY A 190 8.97 -29.63 4.06
CA GLY A 190 8.95 -30.98 3.52
C GLY A 190 8.06 -31.12 2.30
N ASP A 191 8.58 -31.72 1.26
CA ASP A 191 7.97 -31.83 -0.09
C ASP A 191 6.55 -32.41 -0.02
N HIS A 192 6.36 -33.54 0.67
CA HIS A 192 5.05 -34.18 0.82
C HIS A 192 4.00 -33.26 1.47
N ILE A 193 4.39 -32.48 2.51
CA ILE A 193 3.50 -31.56 3.20
C ILE A 193 3.16 -30.38 2.28
N ALA A 194 4.16 -29.83 1.57
CA ALA A 194 3.97 -28.74 0.64
C ALA A 194 2.99 -29.13 -0.49
N HIS A 195 3.18 -30.28 -1.10
CA HIS A 195 2.28 -30.80 -2.15
C HIS A 195 0.86 -31.00 -1.62
N ARG A 196 0.69 -31.55 -0.43
CA ARG A 196 -0.62 -31.74 0.20
C ARG A 196 -1.33 -30.42 0.41
N ILE A 197 -0.66 -29.42 1.01
CA ILE A 197 -1.23 -28.08 1.24
C ILE A 197 -1.64 -27.44 -0.10
N ILE A 198 -0.79 -27.52 -1.12
CA ILE A 198 -1.08 -26.97 -2.45
C ILE A 198 -2.32 -27.66 -3.08
N SER A 199 -2.49 -28.94 -2.87
CA SER A 199 -3.65 -29.68 -3.38
C SER A 199 -4.98 -29.28 -2.72
N CYS A 200 -4.94 -28.88 -1.45
CA CYS A 200 -6.11 -28.37 -0.72
C CYS A 200 -6.49 -26.94 -1.12
N LEU A 201 -5.60 -26.17 -1.79
CA LEU A 201 -5.92 -24.80 -2.16
C LEU A 201 -6.93 -24.74 -3.30
N PRO A 202 -8.00 -23.93 -3.16
CA PRO A 202 -9.02 -23.84 -4.19
C PRO A 202 -8.46 -23.27 -5.50
N LYS A 203 -8.98 -23.79 -6.62
CA LYS A 203 -8.75 -23.23 -7.95
C LYS A 203 -9.67 -22.02 -8.13
N THR A 204 -9.20 -20.86 -7.73
CA THR A 204 -9.94 -19.60 -7.90
C THR A 204 -9.65 -19.01 -9.28
N ALA A 205 -10.69 -18.57 -10.00
CA ALA A 205 -10.51 -17.84 -11.25
C ALA A 205 -10.08 -16.39 -10.95
N GLN A 206 -9.23 -15.85 -11.81
CA GLN A 206 -8.93 -14.43 -11.77
C GLN A 206 -10.13 -13.66 -12.33
N VAL A 207 -10.88 -13.00 -11.46
CA VAL A 207 -12.03 -12.19 -11.87
C VAL A 207 -11.55 -10.77 -12.08
N HIS A 208 -11.52 -10.33 -13.33
CA HIS A 208 -11.30 -8.94 -13.67
C HIS A 208 -12.59 -8.16 -13.47
N LYS A 209 -12.59 -7.27 -12.48
CA LYS A 209 -13.71 -6.34 -12.31
C LYS A 209 -13.53 -5.21 -13.32
N PRO A 210 -14.51 -4.96 -14.21
CA PRO A 210 -14.43 -3.84 -15.13
C PRO A 210 -14.25 -2.55 -14.34
N PHE A 211 -13.37 -1.67 -14.81
CA PHE A 211 -13.21 -0.38 -14.17
C PHE A 211 -14.19 0.62 -14.79
N GLN A 212 -14.70 1.50 -13.96
CA GLN A 212 -15.54 2.58 -14.42
C GLN A 212 -14.67 3.74 -14.89
N ALA A 213 -14.50 3.90 -16.21
CA ALA A 213 -13.77 5.01 -16.79
C ALA A 213 -14.38 6.38 -16.38
N LEU A 214 -13.60 7.45 -16.50
CA LEU A 214 -14.10 8.81 -16.34
C LEU A 214 -14.91 9.20 -17.57
N THR A 215 -16.05 9.85 -17.38
CA THR A 215 -16.79 10.44 -18.48
C THR A 215 -16.12 11.72 -18.98
N LYS A 216 -16.51 12.21 -20.16
CA LYS A 216 -15.96 13.47 -20.71
C LYS A 216 -16.27 14.66 -19.82
N GLU A 217 -17.47 14.68 -19.22
CA GLU A 217 -17.95 15.69 -18.29
C GLU A 217 -17.14 15.65 -16.97
N GLU A 218 -16.92 14.47 -16.41
CA GLU A 218 -16.06 14.28 -15.23
C GLU A 218 -14.65 14.79 -15.47
N VAL A 219 -14.05 14.44 -16.62
CA VAL A 219 -12.72 14.90 -17.02
C VAL A 219 -12.70 16.43 -17.17
N SER A 220 -13.73 17.02 -17.77
CA SER A 220 -13.84 18.48 -17.92
C SER A 220 -13.92 19.20 -16.58
N SER A 221 -14.74 18.70 -15.65
CA SER A 221 -14.88 19.25 -14.30
C SER A 221 -13.57 19.16 -13.52
N LEU A 222 -12.89 18.02 -13.55
CA LEU A 222 -11.59 17.85 -12.89
C LEU A 222 -10.53 18.79 -13.47
N LYS A 223 -10.48 18.96 -14.80
CA LYS A 223 -9.56 19.89 -15.47
C LYS A 223 -9.87 21.34 -15.09
N SER A 224 -11.13 21.74 -14.99
CA SER A 224 -11.49 23.11 -14.60
C SER A 224 -10.94 23.50 -13.24
N VAL A 225 -10.96 22.57 -12.25
CA VAL A 225 -10.35 22.77 -10.93
C VAL A 225 -8.82 22.86 -11.02
N LEU A 226 -8.19 22.04 -11.87
CA LEU A 226 -6.73 22.09 -12.07
C LEU A 226 -6.29 23.39 -12.76
N TYR A 227 -7.08 23.97 -13.63
CA TYR A 227 -6.78 25.25 -14.29
C TYR A 227 -7.00 26.45 -13.39
N ASN A 228 -7.92 26.35 -12.44
CA ASN A 228 -8.22 27.45 -11.53
C ASN A 228 -7.16 27.54 -10.42
N LYS A 229 -6.28 28.54 -10.48
CA LYS A 229 -5.22 28.79 -9.48
C LYS A 229 -5.76 29.10 -8.09
N THR A 230 -7.01 29.51 -7.96
CA THR A 230 -7.67 29.84 -6.67
C THR A 230 -8.56 28.71 -6.15
N SER A 231 -8.45 27.49 -6.70
CA SER A 231 -9.29 26.35 -6.34
C SER A 231 -9.06 25.77 -4.93
N GLY A 232 -8.10 26.30 -4.17
CA GLY A 232 -7.75 25.78 -2.84
C GLY A 232 -6.85 24.54 -2.84
N LEU A 233 -6.35 24.09 -4.01
CA LEU A 233 -5.28 23.11 -4.10
C LEU A 233 -3.94 23.79 -3.87
N LEU A 234 -3.03 23.14 -3.14
CA LEU A 234 -1.61 23.53 -3.09
C LEU A 234 -1.00 23.43 -4.49
N LEU A 235 -0.05 24.30 -4.82
CA LEU A 235 0.61 24.29 -6.14
C LEU A 235 1.33 22.95 -6.38
N ARG A 236 1.93 22.37 -5.33
CA ARG A 236 2.50 21.02 -5.36
C ARG A 236 1.48 19.98 -5.79
N ASP A 237 0.33 19.94 -5.13
CA ASP A 237 -0.69 18.94 -5.35
C ASP A 237 -1.31 19.11 -6.75
N ARG A 238 -1.49 20.37 -7.18
CA ARG A 238 -1.93 20.70 -8.53
C ARG A 238 -0.94 20.19 -9.57
N ALA A 239 0.36 20.43 -9.41
CA ALA A 239 1.38 19.96 -10.34
C ALA A 239 1.39 18.43 -10.45
N ILE A 240 1.35 17.72 -9.32
CA ILE A 240 1.29 16.25 -9.25
C ILE A 240 0.05 15.72 -10.00
N LEU A 241 -1.12 16.31 -9.73
CA LEU A 241 -2.39 15.90 -10.34
C LEU A 241 -2.45 16.21 -11.82
N THR A 242 -1.88 17.35 -12.24
CA THR A 242 -1.77 17.73 -13.65
C THR A 242 -0.86 16.77 -14.41
N ILE A 243 0.30 16.43 -13.86
CA ILE A 243 1.16 15.39 -14.47
C ILE A 243 0.38 14.09 -14.63
N ALA A 244 -0.28 13.60 -13.58
CA ALA A 244 -1.03 12.34 -13.63
C ALA A 244 -2.15 12.39 -14.69
N MET A 245 -2.89 13.50 -14.78
CA MET A 245 -4.01 13.69 -15.71
C MET A 245 -3.56 13.73 -17.18
N TYR A 246 -2.39 14.29 -17.47
CA TYR A 246 -1.93 14.52 -18.85
C TYR A 246 -0.92 13.50 -19.34
N THR A 247 -0.21 12.80 -18.45
CA THR A 247 0.84 11.84 -18.82
C THR A 247 0.48 10.39 -18.48
N GLY A 248 -0.44 10.17 -17.56
CA GLY A 248 -0.75 8.83 -17.05
C GLY A 248 0.38 8.16 -16.29
N LEU A 249 1.39 8.90 -15.86
CA LEU A 249 2.50 8.36 -15.07
C LEU A 249 2.00 7.70 -13.78
N ARG A 250 2.71 6.67 -13.35
CA ARG A 250 2.40 6.00 -12.07
C ARG A 250 2.75 6.92 -10.91
N ASN A 251 2.00 6.81 -9.82
CA ASN A 251 2.24 7.60 -8.60
C ASN A 251 3.70 7.52 -8.12
N SER A 252 4.30 6.32 -8.16
CA SER A 252 5.71 6.11 -7.80
C SER A 252 6.66 6.91 -8.69
N ASP A 253 6.37 6.99 -9.98
CA ASP A 253 7.24 7.64 -10.95
C ASP A 253 7.15 9.16 -10.80
N ILE A 254 5.94 9.71 -10.58
CA ILE A 254 5.74 11.12 -10.25
C ILE A 254 6.45 11.50 -8.93
N ALA A 255 6.35 10.65 -7.88
CA ALA A 255 7.00 10.90 -6.61
C ALA A 255 8.54 10.86 -6.70
N ASN A 256 9.08 10.13 -7.68
CA ASN A 256 10.52 10.00 -7.93
C ASN A 256 11.04 11.03 -8.94
N LEU A 257 10.19 11.88 -9.50
CA LEU A 257 10.57 12.84 -10.54
C LEU A 257 11.64 13.82 -10.02
N LYS A 258 12.74 13.92 -10.76
CA LYS A 258 13.87 14.80 -10.46
C LYS A 258 13.93 15.92 -11.49
N PHE A 259 14.72 16.96 -11.20
CA PHE A 259 14.96 18.06 -12.15
C PHE A 259 15.60 17.55 -13.45
N GLU A 260 16.54 16.63 -13.38
CA GLU A 260 17.20 16.01 -14.55
C GLU A 260 16.25 15.24 -15.48
N ASN A 261 15.06 14.88 -14.99
CA ASN A 261 14.06 14.17 -15.80
C ASN A 261 13.27 15.11 -16.71
N ILE A 262 13.33 16.42 -16.50
CA ILE A 262 12.61 17.41 -17.30
C ILE A 262 13.59 18.07 -18.27
N ASP A 263 13.42 17.77 -19.54
CA ASP A 263 14.14 18.41 -20.63
C ASP A 263 13.28 19.60 -21.13
N TRP A 264 13.61 20.79 -20.64
CA TRP A 264 12.90 22.04 -20.95
C TRP A 264 13.18 22.56 -22.35
N GLU A 265 14.31 22.14 -22.95
CA GLU A 265 14.72 22.59 -24.29
C GLU A 265 13.98 21.84 -25.39
N HIS A 266 13.75 20.54 -25.16
CA HIS A 266 13.10 19.66 -26.13
C HIS A 266 11.67 19.30 -25.75
N ASP A 267 11.10 19.93 -24.72
CA ASP A 267 9.73 19.66 -24.21
C ASP A 267 9.47 18.18 -23.93
N ARG A 268 10.36 17.53 -23.12
CA ARG A 268 10.28 16.09 -22.79
C ARG A 268 10.37 15.82 -21.31
N ILE A 269 9.73 14.70 -20.92
CA ILE A 269 9.89 14.07 -19.60
C ILE A 269 10.58 12.74 -19.82
N ASN A 270 11.81 12.57 -19.33
CA ASN A 270 12.64 11.39 -19.48
C ASN A 270 12.75 10.67 -18.16
N ILE A 271 12.17 9.47 -18.03
CA ILE A 271 12.18 8.70 -16.79
C ILE A 271 12.50 7.24 -17.02
N VAL A 272 13.01 6.58 -15.96
CA VAL A 272 13.00 5.12 -15.84
C VAL A 272 11.92 4.75 -14.84
N GLN A 273 10.94 3.98 -15.29
CA GLN A 273 9.79 3.63 -14.47
C GLN A 273 10.18 2.72 -13.30
N SER A 274 9.84 3.10 -12.06
CA SER A 274 10.20 2.41 -10.82
C SER A 274 9.67 0.97 -10.72
N LYS A 275 8.56 0.63 -11.38
CA LYS A 275 7.94 -0.69 -11.31
C LYS A 275 8.47 -1.67 -12.37
N THR A 276 8.75 -1.19 -13.57
CA THR A 276 9.04 -2.01 -14.76
C THR A 276 10.47 -1.87 -15.25
N ASP A 277 11.21 -0.89 -14.71
CA ASP A 277 12.57 -0.50 -15.09
C ASP A 277 12.67 -0.15 -16.61
N ASN A 278 11.55 0.31 -17.22
CA ASN A 278 11.50 0.77 -18.60
C ASN A 278 11.86 2.25 -18.68
N ALA A 279 12.72 2.61 -19.64
CA ALA A 279 12.88 3.98 -20.07
C ALA A 279 11.59 4.44 -20.77
N LEU A 280 11.14 5.64 -20.44
CA LEU A 280 9.94 6.25 -21.00
C LEU A 280 10.20 7.72 -21.28
N VAL A 281 9.90 8.14 -22.50
CA VAL A 281 9.96 9.53 -22.95
C VAL A 281 8.55 10.01 -23.25
N LEU A 282 8.12 11.05 -22.58
CA LEU A 282 6.79 11.64 -22.76
C LEU A 282 6.92 13.12 -23.14
N PRO A 283 5.96 13.68 -23.90
CA PRO A 283 5.94 15.09 -24.18
C PRO A 283 5.65 15.91 -22.92
N LEU A 284 6.42 16.95 -22.66
CA LEU A 284 6.18 17.95 -21.65
C LEU A 284 5.20 18.98 -22.20
N ARG A 285 3.90 18.75 -22.01
CA ARG A 285 2.89 19.73 -22.45
C ARG A 285 3.02 21.03 -21.67
N PRO A 286 2.77 22.20 -22.26
CA PRO A 286 2.88 23.50 -21.57
C PRO A 286 2.10 23.57 -20.26
N ILE A 287 0.93 22.96 -20.20
CA ILE A 287 0.11 22.92 -18.99
C ILE A 287 0.80 22.17 -17.85
N VAL A 288 1.53 21.11 -18.16
CA VAL A 288 2.30 20.32 -17.18
C VAL A 288 3.54 21.10 -16.75
N GLY A 289 4.29 21.63 -17.71
CA GLY A 289 5.49 22.43 -17.45
C GLY A 289 5.19 23.66 -16.59
N ASN A 290 4.14 24.40 -16.92
CA ASN A 290 3.72 25.58 -16.15
C ASN A 290 3.32 25.21 -14.72
N ALA A 291 2.56 24.13 -14.52
CA ALA A 291 2.19 23.68 -13.18
C ALA A 291 3.41 23.30 -12.34
N ILE A 292 4.42 22.65 -12.92
CA ILE A 292 5.69 22.34 -12.26
C ILE A 292 6.44 23.64 -11.91
N LEU A 293 6.53 24.57 -12.84
CA LEU A 293 7.22 25.85 -12.63
C LEU A 293 6.55 26.72 -11.56
N ASP A 294 5.22 26.81 -11.58
CA ASP A 294 4.46 27.53 -10.53
C ASP A 294 4.81 26.96 -9.15
N TYR A 295 4.80 25.64 -8.99
CA TYR A 295 5.19 25.00 -7.73
C TYR A 295 6.65 25.28 -7.35
N ILE A 296 7.58 25.15 -8.28
CA ILE A 296 9.02 25.36 -8.02
C ILE A 296 9.29 26.81 -7.58
N LYS A 297 8.66 27.79 -8.22
CA LYS A 297 8.89 29.21 -7.98
C LYS A 297 8.22 29.74 -6.71
N GLU A 298 7.01 29.26 -6.42
CA GLU A 298 6.14 29.90 -5.42
C GLU A 298 6.00 29.09 -4.12
N GLU A 299 6.08 27.74 -4.19
CA GLU A 299 5.75 26.90 -3.00
C GLU A 299 6.86 25.92 -2.62
N ARG A 300 7.74 25.52 -3.55
CA ARG A 300 8.74 24.51 -3.26
C ARG A 300 9.76 25.00 -2.22
N PRO A 301 9.96 24.26 -1.09
CA PRO A 301 10.97 24.63 -0.12
C PRO A 301 12.38 24.62 -0.73
N LYS A 302 13.25 25.54 -0.30
CA LYS A 302 14.68 25.52 -0.66
C LYS A 302 15.31 24.23 -0.13
N SER A 303 15.92 23.45 -1.01
CA SER A 303 16.52 22.15 -0.67
C SER A 303 17.46 21.71 -1.79
N ASP A 304 18.58 21.07 -1.41
CA ASP A 304 19.56 20.48 -2.34
C ASP A 304 19.14 19.10 -2.88
N LEU A 305 17.98 18.60 -2.45
CA LEU A 305 17.47 17.34 -2.95
C LEU A 305 17.12 17.43 -4.44
N PRO A 306 17.52 16.44 -5.26
CA PRO A 306 17.30 16.47 -6.71
C PRO A 306 15.83 16.27 -7.11
N TYR A 307 14.96 15.91 -6.17
CA TYR A 307 13.54 15.65 -6.42
C TYR A 307 12.74 16.94 -6.60
N ILE A 308 11.84 16.96 -7.58
CA ILE A 308 10.96 18.10 -7.79
C ILE A 308 10.01 18.26 -6.60
N PHE A 309 9.33 17.16 -6.21
CA PHE A 309 8.28 17.20 -5.19
C PHE A 309 8.78 16.85 -3.80
N LEU A 310 8.58 17.77 -2.87
CA LEU A 310 9.00 17.65 -1.48
C LEU A 310 7.79 17.71 -0.54
N THR A 311 7.99 17.20 0.69
CA THR A 311 7.01 17.34 1.77
C THR A 311 7.03 18.78 2.31
N THR A 312 5.89 19.26 2.78
CA THR A 312 5.76 20.58 3.41
C THR A 312 6.21 20.59 4.88
N ASN A 313 6.35 19.41 5.49
CA ASN A 313 6.76 19.27 6.88
C ASN A 313 8.24 19.61 7.09
N ARG A 314 8.63 19.93 8.32
CA ARG A 314 10.04 20.17 8.70
C ARG A 314 10.94 19.04 8.21
N GLY A 315 12.06 19.41 7.55
CA GLY A 315 13.03 18.50 6.97
C GLY A 315 12.83 18.23 5.46
N HIS A 316 11.78 18.77 4.85
CA HIS A 316 11.57 18.84 3.40
C HIS A 316 12.07 17.62 2.63
N LYS A 317 11.60 16.42 3.04
CA LYS A 317 12.00 15.14 2.41
C LYS A 317 11.29 14.95 1.07
N LYS A 318 11.82 14.05 0.26
CA LYS A 318 11.12 13.57 -0.93
C LYS A 318 9.70 13.13 -0.57
N ILE A 319 8.71 13.53 -1.38
CA ILE A 319 7.33 13.10 -1.20
C ILE A 319 7.19 11.59 -1.45
N VAL A 320 6.27 10.94 -0.74
CA VAL A 320 5.96 9.53 -0.94
C VAL A 320 4.61 9.38 -1.64
N SER A 321 4.53 8.46 -2.59
CA SER A 321 3.32 8.25 -3.41
C SER A 321 2.07 7.84 -2.60
N THR A 322 2.26 7.37 -1.36
CA THR A 322 1.16 7.02 -0.45
C THR A 322 0.32 8.22 0.00
N THR A 323 0.82 9.46 -0.18
CA THR A 323 0.08 10.69 0.11
C THR A 323 -0.82 11.14 -1.04
N PHE A 324 -0.62 10.62 -2.25
CA PHE A 324 -1.34 11.05 -3.46
C PHE A 324 -2.85 10.74 -3.45
N PRO A 325 -3.34 9.66 -2.84
CA PRO A 325 -4.78 9.43 -2.73
C PRO A 325 -5.52 10.59 -2.08
N SER A 326 -4.99 11.19 -1.01
CA SER A 326 -5.63 12.33 -0.34
C SER A 326 -5.72 13.56 -1.25
N MET A 327 -4.70 13.82 -2.08
CA MET A 327 -4.73 14.90 -3.07
C MET A 327 -5.78 14.64 -4.15
N SER A 328 -5.85 13.40 -4.63
CA SER A 328 -6.85 12.97 -5.60
C SER A 328 -8.27 13.14 -5.04
N TYR A 329 -8.55 12.65 -3.85
CA TYR A 329 -9.85 12.82 -3.21
C TYR A 329 -10.24 14.30 -3.10
N LYS A 330 -9.31 15.17 -2.68
CA LYS A 330 -9.55 16.62 -2.60
C LYS A 330 -9.89 17.22 -3.96
N LEU A 331 -9.21 16.81 -5.04
CA LEU A 331 -9.54 17.25 -6.41
C LEU A 331 -10.95 16.84 -6.81
N TYR A 332 -11.35 15.58 -6.56
CA TYR A 332 -12.67 15.07 -6.88
C TYR A 332 -13.77 15.80 -6.09
N ASP A 333 -13.53 16.09 -4.80
CA ASP A 333 -14.46 16.83 -3.96
C ASP A 333 -14.63 18.27 -4.47
N LEU A 334 -13.55 18.96 -4.81
CA LEU A 334 -13.59 20.32 -5.37
C LEU A 334 -14.28 20.38 -6.74
N ALA A 335 -14.16 19.32 -7.53
CA ALA A 335 -14.79 19.23 -8.84
C ALA A 335 -16.27 18.77 -8.78
N GLY A 336 -16.77 18.38 -7.61
CA GLY A 336 -18.11 17.82 -7.47
C GLY A 336 -18.28 16.46 -8.14
N VAL A 337 -17.19 15.71 -8.40
CA VAL A 337 -17.20 14.46 -9.15
C VAL A 337 -17.20 13.26 -8.20
N ARG A 338 -18.12 12.31 -8.43
CA ARG A 338 -18.22 11.04 -7.69
C ARG A 338 -18.32 11.20 -6.17
N ILE A 339 -18.99 12.24 -5.68
CA ILE A 339 -19.17 12.52 -4.26
C ILE A 339 -19.93 11.37 -3.57
N ASN A 340 -20.94 10.82 -4.23
CA ASN A 340 -21.85 9.80 -3.68
C ASN A 340 -21.38 8.36 -3.96
N GLY A 341 -20.15 8.15 -4.40
CA GLY A 341 -19.60 6.83 -4.65
C GLY A 341 -18.78 6.73 -5.94
N GLY A 342 -18.16 5.56 -6.15
CA GLY A 342 -17.27 5.30 -7.27
C GLY A 342 -15.78 5.48 -6.94
N ARG A 343 -14.92 5.00 -7.81
CA ARG A 343 -13.47 5.11 -7.63
C ARG A 343 -13.00 6.54 -7.90
N ARG A 344 -12.13 7.08 -7.02
CA ARG A 344 -11.58 8.44 -7.08
C ARG A 344 -10.05 8.49 -7.01
N GLY A 345 -9.38 7.37 -7.23
CA GLY A 345 -7.91 7.29 -7.14
C GLY A 345 -7.20 7.80 -8.39
N MET A 346 -5.95 8.23 -8.25
CA MET A 346 -5.11 8.72 -9.36
C MET A 346 -4.91 7.71 -10.50
N HIS A 347 -5.07 6.41 -10.23
CA HIS A 347 -5.01 5.39 -11.28
C HIS A 347 -6.07 5.58 -12.38
N LEU A 348 -7.20 6.24 -12.05
CA LEU A 348 -8.23 6.56 -13.04
C LEU A 348 -7.74 7.51 -14.13
N PHE A 349 -6.81 8.41 -13.82
CA PHE A 349 -6.23 9.30 -14.84
C PHE A 349 -5.44 8.50 -15.87
N ARG A 350 -4.68 7.51 -15.41
CA ARG A 350 -3.95 6.61 -16.30
C ARG A 350 -4.90 5.73 -17.13
N HIS A 351 -5.95 5.21 -16.51
CA HIS A 351 -7.01 4.48 -17.20
C HIS A 351 -7.72 5.37 -18.23
N ASN A 352 -8.00 6.63 -17.88
CA ASN A 352 -8.62 7.59 -18.79
C ASN A 352 -7.74 7.86 -20.03
N ILE A 353 -6.42 7.97 -19.87
CA ILE A 353 -5.50 8.13 -21.00
C ILE A 353 -5.52 6.88 -21.88
N ALA A 354 -5.44 5.68 -21.27
CA ALA A 354 -5.49 4.43 -22.00
C ALA A 354 -6.78 4.30 -22.83
N SER A 355 -7.93 4.52 -22.19
CA SER A 355 -9.23 4.48 -22.85
C SER A 355 -9.39 5.56 -23.91
N SER A 356 -8.84 6.76 -23.67
CA SER A 356 -8.87 7.84 -24.67
C SER A 356 -8.05 7.50 -25.91
N LEU A 357 -6.87 6.90 -25.73
CA LEU A 357 -6.05 6.45 -26.87
C LEU A 357 -6.77 5.34 -27.65
N LEU A 358 -7.35 4.38 -26.94
CA LEU A 358 -8.12 3.30 -27.53
C LEU A 358 -9.30 3.83 -28.34
N ASN A 359 -10.13 4.70 -27.75
CA ASN A 359 -11.30 5.32 -28.39
C ASN A 359 -10.93 6.22 -29.60
N ASN A 360 -9.68 6.67 -29.69
CA ASN A 360 -9.17 7.40 -30.86
C ASN A 360 -8.53 6.46 -31.90
N GLY A 361 -8.69 5.16 -31.77
CA GLY A 361 -8.24 4.17 -32.75
C GLY A 361 -6.73 3.86 -32.70
N HIS A 362 -6.04 4.22 -31.61
CA HIS A 362 -4.63 3.86 -31.48
C HIS A 362 -4.47 2.38 -31.16
N GLU A 363 -3.52 1.74 -31.80
CA GLU A 363 -3.21 0.33 -31.61
C GLU A 363 -2.61 0.05 -30.22
N SER A 364 -2.85 -1.18 -29.71
CA SER A 364 -2.34 -1.63 -28.41
C SER A 364 -0.84 -1.40 -28.19
N PRO A 365 0.07 -1.61 -29.17
CA PRO A 365 1.50 -1.30 -28.99
C PRO A 365 1.77 0.17 -28.65
N ILE A 366 1.08 1.11 -29.25
CA ILE A 366 1.24 2.55 -28.97
C ILE A 366 0.78 2.86 -27.55
N ILE A 367 -0.36 2.27 -27.12
CA ILE A 367 -0.86 2.46 -25.76
C ILE A 367 0.13 1.87 -24.75
N MET A 368 0.72 0.71 -25.05
CA MET A 368 1.76 0.10 -24.22
C MET A 368 2.98 0.98 -24.08
N GLU A 369 3.45 1.56 -25.17
CA GLU A 369 4.61 2.44 -25.20
C GLU A 369 4.36 3.71 -24.37
N VAL A 370 3.26 4.42 -24.61
CA VAL A 370 2.87 5.63 -23.86
C VAL A 370 2.75 5.37 -22.37
N LEU A 371 2.21 4.21 -21.98
CA LEU A 371 2.05 3.86 -20.58
C LEU A 371 3.26 3.12 -19.99
N GLY A 372 4.21 2.67 -20.82
CA GLY A 372 5.35 1.86 -20.37
C GLY A 372 4.94 0.49 -19.81
N HIS A 373 4.05 -0.21 -20.51
CA HIS A 373 3.66 -1.58 -20.19
C HIS A 373 4.62 -2.57 -20.85
N LYS A 374 5.03 -3.64 -20.13
CA LYS A 374 5.85 -4.73 -20.68
C LYS A 374 5.02 -5.88 -21.24
N ALA A 375 3.88 -6.16 -20.64
CA ALA A 375 3.05 -7.30 -20.98
C ALA A 375 1.85 -6.86 -21.82
N PRO A 376 1.55 -7.55 -22.95
CA PRO A 376 0.36 -7.29 -23.75
C PRO A 376 -0.94 -7.39 -22.97
N LEU A 377 -1.06 -8.38 -22.07
CA LEU A 377 -2.20 -8.57 -21.18
C LEU A 377 -2.57 -7.33 -20.33
N ALA A 378 -1.64 -6.37 -20.16
CA ALA A 378 -1.94 -5.12 -19.44
C ALA A 378 -2.89 -4.21 -20.22
N VAL A 379 -3.00 -4.37 -21.53
CA VAL A 379 -3.92 -3.61 -22.41
C VAL A 379 -5.28 -4.29 -22.48
N ASP A 380 -5.33 -5.62 -22.38
CA ASP A 380 -6.59 -6.39 -22.44
C ASP A 380 -7.60 -5.90 -21.40
N TYR A 381 -7.10 -5.47 -20.23
CA TYR A 381 -7.92 -4.85 -19.18
C TYR A 381 -8.68 -3.59 -19.65
N TYR A 382 -8.13 -2.84 -20.60
CA TYR A 382 -8.80 -1.66 -21.20
C TYR A 382 -9.73 -2.08 -22.33
N LEU A 383 -9.36 -3.09 -23.11
CA LEU A 383 -10.18 -3.64 -24.17
C LEU A 383 -11.49 -4.25 -23.64
N GLU A 384 -11.42 -5.01 -22.54
CA GLU A 384 -12.60 -5.57 -21.86
C GLU A 384 -13.57 -4.49 -21.34
N SER A 385 -13.10 -3.27 -21.18
CA SER A 385 -13.91 -2.13 -20.68
C SER A 385 -14.45 -1.25 -21.82
N ASP A 386 -14.09 -1.51 -23.05
CA ASP A 386 -14.53 -0.75 -24.22
C ASP A 386 -15.85 -1.28 -24.76
N TYR A 387 -16.93 -0.97 -24.06
CA TYR A 387 -18.28 -1.36 -24.46
C TYR A 387 -18.73 -0.75 -25.81
N VAL A 388 -18.08 0.32 -26.29
CA VAL A 388 -18.43 0.95 -27.57
C VAL A 388 -17.97 0.07 -28.72
N GLN A 389 -16.69 -0.30 -28.73
CA GLN A 389 -16.16 -1.20 -29.76
C GLN A 389 -16.72 -2.63 -29.63
N LEU A 390 -16.94 -3.11 -28.40
CA LEU A 390 -17.58 -4.40 -28.17
C LEU A 390 -19.00 -4.47 -28.74
N LYS A 391 -19.76 -3.37 -28.71
CA LYS A 391 -21.07 -3.31 -29.36
C LYS A 391 -21.00 -3.37 -30.87
N GLU A 392 -19.97 -2.80 -31.48
CA GLU A 392 -19.73 -2.88 -32.93
C GLU A 392 -19.39 -4.31 -33.39
N CYS A 393 -18.75 -5.09 -32.51
CA CYS A 393 -18.49 -6.51 -32.74
C CYS A 393 -19.71 -7.40 -32.48
N GLY A 394 -20.81 -6.84 -31.95
CA GLY A 394 -22.04 -7.58 -31.66
C GLY A 394 -22.71 -8.08 -32.92
N ILE A 395 -23.15 -9.35 -32.92
CA ILE A 395 -23.97 -9.89 -33.99
C ILE A 395 -25.30 -9.14 -33.99
N ASP A 396 -25.72 -8.64 -35.12
CA ASP A 396 -27.05 -8.02 -35.27
C ASP A 396 -28.14 -9.05 -35.01
N ILE A 397 -28.76 -8.98 -33.85
CA ILE A 397 -29.87 -9.85 -33.45
C ILE A 397 -31.24 -9.21 -33.72
N SER A 398 -31.32 -8.09 -34.46
CA SER A 398 -32.56 -7.41 -34.78
C SER A 398 -33.56 -8.29 -35.49
N ARG A 399 -33.06 -9.27 -36.26
CA ARG A 399 -33.88 -10.31 -36.94
C ARG A 399 -34.36 -11.44 -36.04
N TRP A 400 -33.80 -11.52 -34.80
CA TRP A 400 -34.10 -12.55 -33.81
C TRP A 400 -34.42 -11.90 -32.46
N PRO A 401 -35.56 -11.18 -32.35
CA PRO A 401 -35.89 -10.48 -31.11
C PRO A 401 -36.07 -11.50 -29.97
N ILE A 402 -35.35 -11.25 -28.86
CA ILE A 402 -35.51 -12.06 -27.65
C ILE A 402 -36.93 -11.80 -27.11
N ARG A 403 -37.69 -12.86 -26.88
CA ARG A 403 -39.01 -12.77 -26.25
C ARG A 403 -38.82 -12.25 -24.83
N LYS A 404 -39.57 -11.22 -24.42
CA LYS A 404 -39.48 -10.58 -23.10
C LYS A 404 -39.64 -11.55 -21.92
N GLU A 405 -40.32 -12.68 -22.15
CA GLU A 405 -40.53 -13.75 -21.17
C GLU A 405 -39.29 -14.55 -20.79
N VAL A 406 -38.18 -14.41 -21.52
CA VAL A 406 -36.89 -15.09 -21.22
C VAL A 406 -36.00 -14.24 -20.29
N LEU A 407 -36.37 -12.99 -20.02
CA LEU A 407 -35.60 -12.04 -19.21
C LEU A 407 -36.29 -11.71 -17.87
N SER A 408 -37.40 -12.38 -17.55
CA SER A 408 -38.11 -12.24 -16.27
C SER A 408 -37.63 -13.23 -15.22
#